data_3c266faa8a57096a7abbb8139552cc10
#
_entry.id   3c266faa8a57096a7abbb8139552cc10
#
_cell.length_a   1.000
_cell.length_b   1.000
_cell.length_c   1.000
_cell.angle_alpha   90.00
_cell.angle_beta   90.00
_cell.angle_gamma   90.00
#
_symmetry.space_group_name_H-M   'P 1'
#
loop_
_entity.id
_entity.type
_entity.pdbx_description
1 polymer ?
#
loop_
_entity_poly.entity_id
_entity_poly.type
_entity_poly.pdbx_seq_one_letter_code
_entity_poly.pdbx_strand_id
1 'polypeptide(L)'
;MSTTTTPGRKFFDEHLAYLGNNDIDGLIDNQYTQDAVLISPFDVLDTPPPHIVRGNKALKEFFRTYTAWQGWIKVEEVLDFAETENSIFFQATMTTSTGRWAVGAGFHMTDGKIDTHYSFGYKIG
;
A
#
# COMPACT_ATOMS: atom_id res chain seq x y z
N MET A 1 21.33 -16.55 15.20
CA MET A 1 20.00 -16.43 15.81
C MET A 1 18.96 -16.09 14.74
N SER A 2 17.91 -16.83 14.70
CA SER A 2 16.86 -16.54 13.73
C SER A 2 15.96 -15.41 14.22
N THR A 3 15.58 -14.56 13.30
CA THR A 3 14.58 -13.51 13.57
C THR A 3 13.22 -14.05 13.19
N THR A 4 12.31 -14.08 14.13
CA THR A 4 10.96 -14.52 13.86
C THR A 4 10.19 -13.38 13.20
N THR A 5 9.73 -13.61 11.99
CA THR A 5 8.87 -12.65 11.29
C THR A 5 7.45 -12.80 11.82
N THR A 6 6.87 -11.71 12.28
CA THR A 6 5.48 -11.70 12.74
C THR A 6 4.52 -11.86 11.55
N PRO A 7 3.26 -12.30 11.79
CA PRO A 7 2.27 -12.40 10.71
C PRO A 7 2.05 -11.07 9.98
N GLY A 8 2.02 -9.97 10.71
CA GLY A 8 1.84 -8.65 10.11
C GLY A 8 3.03 -8.23 9.25
N ARG A 9 4.25 -8.51 9.71
CA ARG A 9 5.45 -8.21 8.93
C ARG A 9 5.52 -9.06 7.67
N LYS A 10 5.17 -10.34 7.76
CA LYS A 10 5.09 -11.21 6.59
C LYS A 10 4.09 -10.69 5.58
N PHE A 11 2.90 -10.30 6.05
CA PHE A 11 1.86 -9.70 5.21
C PHE A 11 2.37 -8.44 4.49
N PHE A 12 3.05 -7.57 5.24
CA PHE A 12 3.64 -6.34 4.70
C PHE A 12 4.70 -6.64 3.63
N ASP A 13 5.58 -7.59 3.89
CA ASP A 13 6.62 -7.98 2.92
C ASP A 13 5.99 -8.52 1.63
N GLU A 14 4.93 -9.32 1.74
CA GLU A 14 4.16 -9.80 0.59
C GLU A 14 3.50 -8.65 -0.17
N HIS A 15 2.96 -7.66 0.55
CA HIS A 15 2.37 -6.46 -0.04
C HIS A 15 3.38 -5.71 -0.92
N LEU A 16 4.59 -5.50 -0.41
CA LEU A 16 5.66 -4.86 -1.17
C LEU A 16 6.09 -5.70 -2.37
N ALA A 17 6.10 -7.01 -2.24
CA ALA A 17 6.46 -7.90 -3.34
C ALA A 17 5.44 -7.84 -4.48
N TYR A 18 4.14 -7.80 -4.18
CA TYR A 18 3.10 -7.62 -5.20
C TYR A 18 3.31 -6.31 -5.96
N LEU A 19 3.56 -5.22 -5.24
CA LEU A 19 3.80 -3.90 -5.87
C LEU A 19 5.07 -3.91 -6.72
N GLY A 20 6.15 -4.47 -6.18
CA GLY A 20 7.44 -4.53 -6.90
C GLY A 20 7.39 -5.38 -8.16
N ASN A 21 6.53 -6.39 -8.20
CA ASN A 21 6.31 -7.24 -9.37
C ASN A 21 5.18 -6.74 -10.27
N ASN A 22 4.58 -5.61 -9.94
CA ASN A 22 3.42 -5.04 -10.64
C ASN A 22 2.27 -6.04 -10.77
N ASP A 23 2.10 -6.88 -9.76
CA ASP A 23 1.04 -7.88 -9.71
C ASP A 23 -0.17 -7.31 -8.94
N ILE A 24 -0.88 -6.41 -9.58
CA ILE A 24 -2.01 -5.71 -8.97
C ILE A 24 -3.19 -6.65 -8.72
N ASP A 25 -3.48 -7.55 -9.64
CA ASP A 25 -4.56 -8.52 -9.44
C ASP A 25 -4.29 -9.41 -8.23
N GLY A 26 -3.06 -9.94 -8.11
CA GLY A 26 -2.66 -10.75 -6.96
C GLY A 26 -2.74 -9.97 -5.65
N LEU A 27 -2.27 -8.72 -5.66
CA LEU A 27 -2.33 -7.84 -4.49
C LEU A 27 -3.77 -7.71 -3.98
N ILE A 28 -4.68 -7.29 -4.85
CA ILE A 28 -6.05 -7.01 -4.44
C ILE A 28 -6.81 -8.30 -4.10
N ASP A 29 -6.67 -9.33 -4.91
CA ASP A 29 -7.38 -10.59 -4.69
C ASP A 29 -6.95 -11.30 -3.40
N ASN A 30 -5.67 -11.20 -3.03
CA ASN A 30 -5.12 -11.95 -1.90
C ASN A 30 -5.03 -11.13 -0.61
N GLN A 31 -4.91 -9.81 -0.68
CA GLN A 31 -4.65 -9.00 0.50
C GLN A 31 -5.80 -8.07 0.92
N TYR A 32 -6.82 -7.89 0.09
CA TYR A 32 -7.94 -6.99 0.38
C TYR A 32 -9.25 -7.74 0.46
N THR A 33 -10.13 -7.30 1.36
CA THR A 33 -11.51 -7.82 1.37
C THR A 33 -12.24 -7.32 0.12
N GLN A 34 -13.32 -8.00 -0.25
CA GLN A 34 -14.06 -7.68 -1.47
C GLN A 34 -14.60 -6.25 -1.46
N ASP A 35 -14.99 -5.75 -0.29
CA ASP A 35 -15.58 -4.42 -0.12
C ASP A 35 -14.58 -3.42 0.47
N ALA A 36 -13.29 -3.69 0.39
CA ALA A 36 -12.26 -2.85 0.99
C ALA A 36 -12.31 -1.40 0.50
N VAL A 37 -11.90 -0.49 1.37
CA VAL A 37 -11.85 0.94 1.10
C VAL A 37 -10.41 1.42 1.16
N LEU A 38 -10.00 2.20 0.17
CA LEU A 38 -8.74 2.91 0.16
C LEU A 38 -9.01 4.41 0.27
N ILE A 39 -8.26 5.08 1.15
CA ILE A 39 -8.26 6.53 1.25
C ILE A 39 -6.86 7.00 0.91
N SER A 40 -6.72 7.76 -0.17
CA SER A 40 -5.42 8.16 -0.71
C SER A 40 -5.33 9.67 -0.94
N PRO A 41 -4.21 10.29 -0.54
CA PRO A 41 -3.95 11.70 -0.83
C PRO A 41 -3.29 11.91 -2.19
N PHE A 42 -2.90 10.85 -2.90
CA PHE A 42 -2.16 10.97 -4.16
C PHE A 42 -3.06 11.51 -5.27
N ASP A 43 -2.57 12.53 -5.98
CA ASP A 43 -3.29 13.19 -7.05
C ASP A 43 -3.04 12.46 -8.37
N VAL A 44 -3.73 11.33 -8.54
CA VAL A 44 -3.56 10.47 -9.73
C VAL A 44 -4.84 10.31 -10.55
N LEU A 45 -5.93 10.94 -10.11
CA LEU A 45 -7.22 10.95 -10.82
C LEU A 45 -7.58 12.36 -11.24
N ASP A 46 -8.62 12.50 -12.06
CA ASP A 46 -9.07 13.80 -12.57
C ASP A 46 -9.74 14.67 -11.50
N THR A 47 -10.14 14.08 -10.38
CA THR A 47 -10.75 14.82 -9.28
C THR A 47 -9.70 15.15 -8.22
N PRO A 48 -9.91 16.23 -7.42
CA PRO A 48 -8.96 16.55 -6.36
C PRO A 48 -8.93 15.47 -5.27
N PRO A 49 -7.74 15.20 -4.67
CA PRO A 49 -7.65 14.31 -3.53
C PRO A 49 -8.29 14.96 -2.27
N PRO A 50 -8.64 14.18 -1.22
CA PRO A 50 -8.37 12.76 -1.10
C PRO A 50 -9.33 11.90 -1.95
N HIS A 51 -8.83 10.78 -2.42
CA HIS A 51 -9.65 9.82 -3.15
C HIS A 51 -10.14 8.74 -2.20
N ILE A 52 -11.42 8.42 -2.27
CA ILE A 52 -12.03 7.32 -1.52
C ILE A 52 -12.45 6.28 -2.55
N VAL A 53 -11.79 5.13 -2.53
CA VAL A 53 -11.96 4.07 -3.52
C VAL A 53 -12.56 2.85 -2.84
N ARG A 54 -13.65 2.31 -3.36
CA ARG A 54 -14.38 1.21 -2.74
C ARG A 54 -14.49 0.02 -3.67
N GLY A 55 -14.20 -1.16 -3.12
CA GLY A 55 -14.38 -2.44 -3.80
C GLY A 55 -13.21 -2.85 -4.68
N ASN A 56 -13.08 -4.14 -4.91
CA ASN A 56 -11.93 -4.74 -5.58
C ASN A 56 -11.69 -4.19 -6.99
N LYS A 57 -12.74 -4.03 -7.76
CA LYS A 57 -12.60 -3.54 -9.15
C LYS A 57 -12.02 -2.12 -9.17
N ALA A 58 -12.58 -1.24 -8.36
CA ALA A 58 -12.11 0.15 -8.28
C ALA A 58 -10.71 0.23 -7.70
N LEU A 59 -10.39 -0.61 -6.72
CA LEU A 59 -9.04 -0.69 -6.15
C LEU A 59 -8.03 -1.12 -7.20
N LYS A 60 -8.33 -2.13 -8.00
CA LYS A 60 -7.43 -2.57 -9.08
C LYS A 60 -7.17 -1.44 -10.08
N GLU A 61 -8.21 -0.74 -10.49
CA GLU A 61 -8.10 0.40 -11.40
C GLU A 61 -7.24 1.52 -10.81
N PHE A 62 -7.47 1.86 -9.53
CA PHE A 62 -6.70 2.89 -8.85
C PHE A 62 -5.22 2.50 -8.76
N PHE A 63 -4.92 1.29 -8.33
CA PHE A 63 -3.53 0.84 -8.19
C PHE A 63 -2.82 0.77 -9.54
N ARG A 64 -3.51 0.37 -10.61
CA ARG A 64 -2.93 0.39 -11.96
C ARG A 64 -2.58 1.82 -12.39
N THR A 65 -3.48 2.77 -12.12
CA THR A 65 -3.24 4.19 -12.40
C THR A 65 -2.07 4.71 -11.58
N TYR A 66 -2.04 4.39 -10.30
CA TYR A 66 -0.97 4.80 -9.39
C TYR A 66 0.39 4.23 -9.81
N THR A 67 0.47 2.94 -10.07
CA THR A 67 1.73 2.30 -10.47
C THR A 67 2.20 2.77 -11.84
N ALA A 68 1.28 3.03 -12.77
CA ALA A 68 1.63 3.61 -14.07
C ALA A 68 2.21 5.02 -13.91
N TRP A 69 1.62 5.82 -13.02
CA TRP A 69 2.12 7.17 -12.72
C TRP A 69 3.49 7.13 -12.04
N GLN A 70 3.67 6.28 -11.05
CA GLN A 70 4.96 6.16 -10.36
C GLN A 70 6.05 5.51 -11.21
N GLY A 71 5.67 4.67 -12.16
CA GLY A 71 6.63 3.89 -12.94
C GLY A 71 7.24 2.78 -12.08
N TRP A 72 8.56 2.62 -12.12
CA TRP A 72 9.22 1.66 -11.22
C TRP A 72 9.22 2.20 -9.78
N ILE A 73 9.14 1.28 -8.82
CA ILE A 73 9.09 1.61 -7.40
C ILE A 73 10.17 0.81 -6.68
N LYS A 74 10.99 1.50 -5.89
CA LYS A 74 11.99 0.87 -5.03
C LYS A 74 11.82 1.39 -3.60
N VAL A 75 11.47 0.52 -2.69
CA VAL A 75 11.46 0.85 -1.26
C VAL A 75 12.91 0.89 -0.77
N GLU A 76 13.32 2.03 -0.22
CA GLU A 76 14.70 2.22 0.24
C GLU A 76 14.86 1.81 1.70
N GLU A 77 13.95 2.26 2.56
CA GLU A 77 14.06 2.03 3.99
C GLU A 77 12.68 2.03 4.63
N VAL A 78 12.44 1.05 5.49
CA VAL A 78 11.27 1.05 6.37
C VAL A 78 11.68 1.75 7.66
N LEU A 79 11.12 2.94 7.89
CA LEU A 79 11.48 3.79 9.02
C LEU A 79 10.78 3.37 10.30
N ASP A 80 9.56 2.87 10.16
CA ASP A 80 8.74 2.49 11.30
C ASP A 80 7.77 1.40 10.88
N PHE A 81 7.48 0.50 11.79
CA PHE A 81 6.52 -0.58 11.58
C PHE A 81 5.89 -0.96 12.91
N ALA A 82 4.57 -0.98 12.95
CA ALA A 82 3.81 -1.38 14.11
C ALA A 82 2.65 -2.26 13.70
N GLU A 83 2.30 -3.20 14.55
CA GLU A 83 1.17 -4.07 14.29
C GLU A 83 0.40 -4.39 15.57
N THR A 84 -0.88 -4.64 15.39
CA THR A 84 -1.74 -5.26 16.39
C THR A 84 -2.33 -6.53 15.78
N GLU A 85 -3.22 -7.17 16.49
CA GLU A 85 -3.91 -8.37 16.00
C GLU A 85 -4.66 -8.11 14.68
N ASN A 86 -5.17 -6.88 14.48
CA ASN A 86 -6.01 -6.55 13.33
C ASN A 86 -5.61 -5.24 12.64
N SER A 87 -4.38 -4.77 12.83
CA SER A 87 -3.92 -3.58 12.15
C SER A 87 -2.42 -3.61 11.89
N ILE A 88 -2.02 -2.87 10.86
CA ILE A 88 -0.62 -2.66 10.49
C ILE A 88 -0.44 -1.18 10.20
N PHE A 89 0.65 -0.60 10.71
CA PHE A 89 1.06 0.75 10.38
C PHE A 89 2.52 0.75 9.98
N PHE A 90 2.87 1.48 8.93
CA PHE A 90 4.27 1.63 8.54
C PHE A 90 4.57 3.00 7.95
N GLN A 91 5.84 3.38 8.02
CA GLN A 91 6.42 4.50 7.28
C GLN A 91 7.66 4.00 6.55
N ALA A 92 7.85 4.49 5.34
CA ALA A 92 8.99 4.11 4.52
C ALA A 92 9.41 5.26 3.61
N THR A 93 10.64 5.19 3.12
CA THR A 93 11.07 6.01 1.99
C THR A 93 11.14 5.13 0.76
N MET A 94 10.81 5.70 -0.37
CA MET A 94 10.90 5.02 -1.65
C MET A 94 11.39 5.97 -2.73
N THR A 95 12.02 5.40 -3.74
CA THR A 95 12.38 6.09 -4.97
C THR A 95 11.58 5.49 -6.11
N THR A 96 11.04 6.34 -6.95
CA THR A 96 10.25 5.95 -8.12
C THR A 96 10.71 6.76 -9.32
N SER A 97 10.07 6.52 -10.47
CA SER A 97 10.33 7.34 -11.67
C SER A 97 9.98 8.81 -11.46
N THR A 98 9.11 9.14 -10.51
CA THR A 98 8.69 10.52 -10.23
C THR A 98 9.56 11.23 -9.19
N GLY A 99 10.42 10.50 -8.47
CA GLY A 99 11.33 11.06 -7.47
C GLY A 99 11.37 10.26 -6.17
N ARG A 100 11.82 10.91 -5.09
CA ARG A 100 11.86 10.30 -3.77
C ARG A 100 10.64 10.72 -2.96
N TRP A 101 10.11 9.76 -2.21
CA TRP A 101 8.87 9.92 -1.45
C TRP A 101 9.03 9.41 -0.04
N ALA A 102 8.40 10.09 0.91
CA ALA A 102 8.11 9.54 2.22
C ALA A 102 6.66 9.08 2.19
N VAL A 103 6.44 7.80 2.47
CA VAL A 103 5.11 7.17 2.34
C VAL A 103 4.82 6.34 3.57
N GLY A 104 3.56 6.08 3.77
CA GLY A 104 3.11 5.17 4.80
C GLY A 104 1.65 4.80 4.62
N ALA A 105 1.22 3.87 5.43
CA ALA A 105 -0.16 3.45 5.43
C ALA A 105 -0.55 2.86 6.78
N GLY A 106 -1.84 2.94 7.06
CA GLY A 106 -2.48 2.17 8.11
C GLY A 106 -3.46 1.20 7.46
N PHE A 107 -3.33 -0.08 7.79
CA PHE A 107 -4.25 -1.12 7.33
C PHE A 107 -5.09 -1.58 8.50
N HIS A 108 -6.41 -1.50 8.38
CA HIS A 108 -7.31 -2.23 9.26
C HIS A 108 -7.67 -3.55 8.60
N MET A 109 -7.63 -4.65 9.38
CA MET A 109 -7.72 -6.00 8.84
C MET A 109 -8.97 -6.72 9.37
N THR A 110 -9.56 -7.53 8.52
CA THR A 110 -10.62 -8.47 8.88
C THR A 110 -10.27 -9.81 8.26
N ASP A 111 -10.22 -10.86 9.07
CA ASP A 111 -9.91 -12.22 8.63
C ASP A 111 -8.62 -12.31 7.81
N GLY A 112 -7.59 -11.56 8.23
CA GLY A 112 -6.29 -11.58 7.58
C GLY A 112 -6.19 -10.79 6.28
N LYS A 113 -7.20 -9.98 5.94
CA LYS A 113 -7.19 -9.13 4.75
C LYS A 113 -7.51 -7.69 5.11
N ILE A 114 -7.02 -6.76 4.30
CA ILE A 114 -7.24 -5.33 4.50
C ILE A 114 -8.70 -5.00 4.17
N ASP A 115 -9.43 -4.44 5.12
CA ASP A 115 -10.75 -3.89 4.88
C ASP A 115 -10.70 -2.37 4.69
N THR A 116 -9.72 -1.69 5.29
CA THR A 116 -9.53 -0.25 5.12
C THR A 116 -8.04 0.05 5.02
N HIS A 117 -7.67 0.79 4.01
CA HIS A 117 -6.29 1.19 3.75
C HIS A 117 -6.21 2.72 3.76
N TYR A 118 -5.62 3.28 4.83
CA TYR A 118 -5.32 4.70 4.92
C TYR A 118 -3.91 4.91 4.42
N SER A 119 -3.74 5.71 3.36
CA SER A 119 -2.39 6.00 2.86
C SER A 119 -2.05 7.47 3.03
N PHE A 120 -0.75 7.75 3.14
CA PHE A 120 -0.21 9.10 3.14
C PHE A 120 1.13 9.09 2.43
N GLY A 121 1.52 10.27 1.94
CA GLY A 121 2.81 10.41 1.29
C GLY A 121 3.06 11.82 0.83
N TYR A 122 4.33 12.15 0.73
CA TYR A 122 4.76 13.42 0.16
C TYR A 122 6.13 13.26 -0.49
N LYS A 123 6.37 14.08 -1.49
CA LYS A 123 7.62 14.06 -2.24
C LYS A 123 8.72 14.77 -1.45
N ILE A 124 9.89 14.14 -1.36
CA ILE A 124 11.04 14.66 -0.61
C ILE A 124 12.28 14.88 -1.47
N GLY A 125 12.22 14.55 -2.74
CA GLY A 125 13.38 14.76 -3.61
C GLY A 125 13.23 14.43 -5.07
#